data_0fb101c4abdf5e30ace6f2022d53fed7
#
_entry.id   0fb101c4abdf5e30ace6f2022d53fed7
#
_cell.length_a   1.000
_cell.length_b   1.000
_cell.length_c   1.000
_cell.angle_alpha   90.00
_cell.angle_beta   90.00
_cell.angle_gamma   90.00
#
_symmetry.space_group_name_H-M   'P 1'
#
loop_
_entity.id
_entity.type
_entity.pdbx_description
1 polymer ?
#
loop_
_entity_poly.entity_id
_entity_poly.type
_entity_poly.pdbx_seq_one_letter_code
_entity_poly.pdbx_strand_id
1 'polypeptide(L)'
;MNTIIFENKDHEIRYNEYIEKMPRKDGFNKAYAYLLALIGHNPNDIYDFENHKIIPEGLGSCWQTGNTTRATALLFSLWNDYNNEYNCGTVYNIFGCSHWDKYYIEALRLFCSNSDMEIPSEFKIKFGNRES
;
A
#
# COMPACT_ATOMS: atom_id res chain seq x y z
N MET A 1 -18.23 8.39 -6.27
CA MET A 1 -17.51 7.20 -6.73
C MET A 1 -16.03 7.50 -6.86
N ASN A 2 -15.19 6.71 -6.22
CA ASN A 2 -13.79 7.01 -6.17
C ASN A 2 -13.02 6.20 -7.20
N THR A 3 -12.45 6.91 -8.18
CA THR A 3 -11.60 6.28 -9.17
C THR A 3 -10.20 6.09 -8.59
N ILE A 4 -9.63 4.92 -8.80
CA ILE A 4 -8.28 4.62 -8.33
C ILE A 4 -7.28 5.31 -9.26
N ILE A 5 -6.29 5.96 -8.66
CA ILE A 5 -5.24 6.65 -9.39
C ILE A 5 -4.09 5.69 -9.63
N PHE A 6 -3.73 5.43 -10.89
CA PHE A 6 -2.63 4.55 -11.23
C PHE A 6 -1.48 5.34 -11.82
N GLU A 7 -0.27 4.79 -11.70
CA GLU A 7 0.91 5.40 -12.27
C GLU A 7 0.84 5.41 -13.81
N ASN A 8 0.40 4.29 -14.36
CA ASN A 8 0.29 4.12 -15.80
C ASN A 8 -0.63 2.95 -16.07
N LYS A 9 -0.81 2.63 -17.36
CA LYS A 9 -1.70 1.54 -17.75
C LYS A 9 -1.21 0.18 -17.27
N ASP A 10 0.10 -0.03 -17.27
CA ASP A 10 0.65 -1.30 -16.80
C ASP A 10 0.35 -1.52 -15.33
N HIS A 11 0.42 -0.45 -14.53
CA HIS A 11 0.08 -0.52 -13.11
C HIS A 11 -1.37 -0.98 -12.95
N GLU A 12 -2.27 -0.40 -13.72
CA GLU A 12 -3.69 -0.76 -13.65
C GLU A 12 -3.91 -2.22 -14.05
N ILE A 13 -3.26 -2.67 -15.11
CA ILE A 13 -3.41 -4.04 -15.60
C ILE A 13 -2.94 -5.02 -14.52
N ARG A 14 -1.77 -4.76 -13.93
CA ARG A 14 -1.25 -5.62 -12.88
C ARG A 14 -2.15 -5.62 -11.66
N TYR A 15 -2.69 -4.45 -11.29
CA TYR A 15 -3.60 -4.36 -10.17
C TYR A 15 -4.82 -5.26 -10.38
N ASN A 16 -5.42 -5.17 -11.56
CA ASN A 16 -6.60 -5.97 -11.86
C ASN A 16 -6.30 -7.46 -11.81
N GLU A 17 -5.10 -7.85 -12.23
CA GLU A 17 -4.69 -9.25 -12.16
C GLU A 17 -4.50 -9.69 -10.72
N TYR A 18 -3.81 -8.88 -9.91
CA TYR A 18 -3.45 -9.27 -8.55
C TYR A 18 -4.65 -9.28 -7.62
N ILE A 19 -5.59 -8.35 -7.81
CA ILE A 19 -6.75 -8.30 -6.92
C ILE A 19 -7.60 -9.57 -7.05
N GLU A 20 -7.59 -10.20 -8.23
CA GLU A 20 -8.31 -11.45 -8.41
C GLU A 20 -7.66 -12.61 -7.66
N LYS A 21 -6.39 -12.49 -7.30
CA LYS A 21 -5.68 -13.51 -6.55
C LYS A 21 -5.81 -13.35 -5.06
N MET A 22 -6.39 -12.24 -4.60
CA MET A 22 -6.54 -11.98 -3.17
C MET A 22 -7.75 -12.75 -2.64
N PRO A 23 -7.73 -13.09 -1.33
CA PRO A 23 -8.83 -13.85 -0.74
C PRO A 23 -10.12 -13.06 -0.71
N ARG A 24 -10.03 -11.75 -0.67
CA ARG A 24 -11.19 -10.86 -0.67
C ARG A 24 -10.84 -9.60 -1.44
N LYS A 25 -11.87 -8.88 -1.86
CA LYS A 25 -11.68 -7.63 -2.58
C LYS A 25 -12.04 -6.43 -1.68
N ASP A 26 -11.65 -6.52 -0.43
CA ASP A 26 -11.85 -5.43 0.52
C ASP A 26 -10.72 -4.41 0.40
N GLY A 27 -10.84 -3.33 1.17
CA GLY A 27 -9.87 -2.25 1.10
C GLY A 27 -8.45 -2.69 1.44
N PHE A 28 -8.31 -3.60 2.40
CA PHE A 28 -7.00 -4.10 2.77
C PHE A 28 -6.31 -4.78 1.60
N ASN A 29 -7.00 -5.71 0.97
CA ASN A 29 -6.44 -6.46 -0.15
C ASN A 29 -6.28 -5.59 -1.39
N LYS A 30 -7.14 -4.60 -1.59
CA LYS A 30 -6.97 -3.64 -2.67
C LYS A 30 -5.66 -2.87 -2.51
N ALA A 31 -5.34 -2.45 -1.29
CA ALA A 31 -4.08 -1.74 -1.03
C ALA A 31 -2.89 -2.64 -1.32
N TYR A 32 -2.95 -3.90 -0.91
CA TYR A 32 -1.85 -4.84 -1.16
C TYR A 32 -1.65 -5.05 -2.65
N ALA A 33 -2.73 -5.33 -3.37
CA ALA A 33 -2.65 -5.53 -4.83
C ALA A 33 -2.14 -4.27 -5.53
N TYR A 34 -2.58 -3.10 -5.07
CA TYR A 34 -2.17 -1.84 -5.64
C TYR A 34 -0.66 -1.62 -5.50
N LEU A 35 -0.12 -1.88 -4.31
CA LEU A 35 1.30 -1.69 -4.07
C LEU A 35 2.14 -2.72 -4.81
N LEU A 36 1.70 -3.98 -4.84
CA LEU A 36 2.39 -5.01 -5.61
C LEU A 36 2.44 -4.63 -7.09
N ALA A 37 1.33 -4.09 -7.60
CA ALA A 37 1.26 -3.66 -8.99
C ALA A 37 2.14 -2.44 -9.25
N LEU A 38 2.24 -1.52 -8.30
CA LEU A 38 3.08 -0.35 -8.43
C LEU A 38 4.57 -0.74 -8.49
N ILE A 39 4.96 -1.69 -7.65
CA ILE A 39 6.33 -2.18 -7.62
C ILE A 39 6.73 -2.77 -8.97
N GLY A 40 5.86 -3.55 -9.58
CA GLY A 40 6.06 -4.04 -10.94
C GLY A 40 7.03 -5.18 -11.11
N HIS A 41 7.66 -5.63 -10.04
CA HIS A 41 8.53 -6.80 -10.07
C HIS A 41 7.68 -8.05 -9.84
N ASN A 42 8.26 -9.23 -10.05
CA ASN A 42 7.56 -10.48 -9.77
C ASN A 42 6.97 -10.43 -8.36
N PRO A 43 5.64 -10.41 -8.22
CA PRO A 43 5.02 -10.24 -6.91
C PRO A 43 5.28 -11.40 -5.97
N ASN A 44 5.63 -12.57 -6.50
CA ASN A 44 5.89 -13.74 -5.68
C ASN A 44 7.17 -13.60 -4.84
N ASP A 45 8.02 -12.65 -5.18
CA ASP A 45 9.22 -12.38 -4.37
C ASP A 45 8.88 -11.58 -3.12
N ILE A 46 7.71 -10.99 -3.06
CA ILE A 46 7.30 -10.10 -1.98
C ILE A 46 6.10 -10.65 -1.22
N TYR A 47 5.20 -11.32 -1.93
CA TYR A 47 3.92 -11.73 -1.37
C TYR A 47 3.59 -13.16 -1.80
N ASP A 48 3.21 -13.98 -0.83
CA ASP A 48 2.83 -15.36 -1.07
C ASP A 48 1.31 -15.41 -1.26
N PHE A 49 0.86 -15.48 -2.52
CA PHE A 49 -0.56 -15.48 -2.84
C PHE A 49 -1.26 -16.75 -2.35
N GLU A 50 -0.51 -17.85 -2.28
CA GLU A 50 -1.12 -19.11 -1.87
C GLU A 50 -1.48 -19.09 -0.39
N ASN A 51 -0.59 -18.55 0.43
CA ASN A 51 -0.81 -18.49 1.88
C ASN A 51 -1.23 -17.11 2.34
N HIS A 52 -1.32 -16.14 1.43
CA HIS A 52 -1.79 -14.78 1.70
C HIS A 52 -0.98 -14.10 2.79
N LYS A 53 0.33 -14.07 2.60
CA LYS A 53 1.21 -13.43 3.57
C LYS A 53 2.41 -12.81 2.88
N ILE A 54 3.01 -11.83 3.57
CA ILE A 54 4.20 -11.17 3.04
C ILE A 54 5.40 -12.10 3.11
N ILE A 55 6.40 -11.79 2.29
CA ILE A 55 7.70 -12.47 2.28
C ILE A 55 8.74 -11.43 2.67
N PRO A 56 9.09 -11.37 3.99
CA PRO A 56 9.97 -10.29 4.47
C PRO A 56 11.32 -10.22 3.77
N GLU A 57 11.83 -11.34 3.31
CA GLU A 57 13.12 -11.38 2.62
C GLU A 57 13.12 -10.55 1.34
N GLY A 58 11.95 -10.32 0.76
CA GLY A 58 11.85 -9.54 -0.47
C GLY A 58 12.28 -8.09 -0.29
N LEU A 59 12.20 -7.57 0.93
CA LEU A 59 12.56 -6.18 1.18
C LEU A 59 14.03 -5.90 0.91
N GLY A 60 14.90 -6.87 1.15
CA GLY A 60 16.33 -6.69 0.96
C GLY A 60 16.86 -7.23 -0.35
N SER A 61 15.97 -7.55 -1.29
CA SER A 61 16.39 -8.14 -2.56
C SER A 61 17.17 -7.14 -3.42
N CYS A 62 18.11 -7.68 -4.21
CA CYS A 62 19.01 -6.82 -4.98
C CYS A 62 18.30 -6.06 -6.12
N TRP A 63 17.10 -6.50 -6.55
CA TRP A 63 16.35 -5.80 -7.58
C TRP A 63 15.66 -4.54 -7.05
N GLN A 64 15.60 -4.37 -5.73
CA GLN A 64 14.90 -3.24 -5.14
C GLN A 64 15.60 -1.93 -5.46
N THR A 65 14.80 -0.90 -5.75
CA THR A 65 15.26 0.48 -5.89
C THR A 65 14.73 1.26 -4.70
N GLY A 66 15.08 2.56 -4.63
CA GLY A 66 14.54 3.40 -3.57
C GLY A 66 13.02 3.41 -3.55
N ASN A 67 12.41 3.57 -4.72
CA ASN A 67 10.94 3.62 -4.80
C ASN A 67 10.31 2.27 -4.48
N THR A 68 10.84 1.19 -5.03
CA THR A 68 10.25 -0.12 -4.79
C THR A 68 10.45 -0.56 -3.34
N THR A 69 11.58 -0.20 -2.74
CA THR A 69 11.82 -0.51 -1.33
C THR A 69 10.79 0.18 -0.45
N ARG A 70 10.50 1.46 -0.73
CA ARG A 70 9.50 2.19 0.05
C ARG A 70 8.10 1.60 -0.14
N ALA A 71 7.75 1.25 -1.38
CA ALA A 71 6.45 0.65 -1.65
C ALA A 71 6.32 -0.71 -0.94
N THR A 72 7.39 -1.50 -0.96
CA THR A 72 7.41 -2.79 -0.27
C THR A 72 7.27 -2.60 1.24
N ALA A 73 8.00 -1.63 1.79
CA ALA A 73 7.93 -1.34 3.21
C ALA A 73 6.53 -0.92 3.62
N LEU A 74 5.87 -0.10 2.79
CA LEU A 74 4.51 0.31 3.07
C LEU A 74 3.57 -0.89 3.05
N LEU A 75 3.71 -1.75 2.05
CA LEU A 75 2.90 -2.96 1.96
C LEU A 75 3.04 -3.80 3.23
N PHE A 76 4.27 -4.02 3.67
CA PHE A 76 4.52 -4.83 4.86
C PHE A 76 3.93 -4.19 6.10
N SER A 77 4.04 -2.87 6.21
CA SER A 77 3.47 -2.14 7.35
C SER A 77 1.96 -2.26 7.37
N LEU A 78 1.32 -2.14 6.22
CA LEU A 78 -0.13 -2.23 6.15
C LEU A 78 -0.61 -3.65 6.43
N TRP A 79 0.18 -4.65 6.03
CA TRP A 79 -0.23 -6.03 6.19
C TRP A 79 -0.25 -6.44 7.66
N ASN A 80 0.80 -6.11 8.43
CA ASN A 80 0.84 -6.49 9.85
C ASN A 80 1.72 -5.57 10.69
N ASP A 81 1.89 -4.33 10.24
CA ASP A 81 2.74 -3.37 10.95
C ASP A 81 4.21 -3.81 11.00
N TYR A 82 4.62 -4.62 10.02
CA TYR A 82 6.00 -5.10 9.95
C TYR A 82 6.95 -3.93 9.72
N ASN A 83 8.02 -3.89 10.50
CA ASN A 83 9.06 -2.88 10.36
C ASN A 83 10.39 -3.55 10.64
N ASN A 84 11.27 -3.58 9.64
CA ASN A 84 12.52 -4.28 9.78
C ASN A 84 13.49 -3.49 10.68
N GLU A 85 14.67 -4.07 10.90
CA GLU A 85 15.65 -3.48 11.82
C GLU A 85 16.14 -2.10 11.37
N TYR A 86 15.91 -1.75 10.10
CA TYR A 86 16.34 -0.46 9.56
C TYR A 86 15.22 0.57 9.57
N ASN A 87 14.08 0.21 10.13
CA ASN A 87 12.92 1.10 10.23
C ASN A 87 12.45 1.62 8.88
N CYS A 88 12.57 0.83 7.83
CA CYS A 88 12.17 1.24 6.49
C CYS A 88 10.68 1.49 6.39
N GLY A 89 9.89 0.91 7.31
CA GLY A 89 8.43 1.02 7.26
C GLY A 89 7.85 2.22 7.95
N THR A 90 8.68 3.10 8.50
CA THR A 90 8.15 4.29 9.18
C THR A 90 7.71 5.33 8.16
N VAL A 91 6.75 6.16 8.54
CA VAL A 91 6.27 7.23 7.67
C VAL A 91 7.43 8.12 7.22
N TYR A 92 8.36 8.41 8.12
CA TYR A 92 9.50 9.24 7.79
C TYR A 92 10.33 8.65 6.66
N ASN A 93 10.50 7.34 6.64
CA ASN A 93 11.33 6.69 5.65
C ASN A 93 10.60 6.39 4.34
N ILE A 94 9.27 6.33 4.37
CA ILE A 94 8.47 6.00 3.19
C ILE A 94 8.16 7.26 2.39
N PHE A 95 7.74 8.32 3.06
CA PHE A 95 7.20 9.50 2.39
C PHE A 95 8.21 10.65 2.34
N GLY A 96 7.96 11.57 1.43
CA GLY A 96 8.68 12.83 1.39
C GLY A 96 9.89 12.85 0.48
N CYS A 97 10.26 11.71 -0.10
CA CYS A 97 11.49 11.63 -0.90
C CYS A 97 11.27 11.09 -2.31
N SER A 98 10.03 10.86 -2.70
CA SER A 98 9.75 10.17 -3.95
C SER A 98 8.56 10.78 -4.66
N HIS A 99 8.65 10.85 -5.99
CA HIS A 99 7.49 11.26 -6.77
C HIS A 99 6.39 10.18 -6.75
N TRP A 100 6.64 9.04 -6.13
CA TRP A 100 5.62 8.01 -5.92
C TRP A 100 4.78 8.27 -4.68
N ASP A 101 5.05 9.32 -3.92
CA ASP A 101 4.32 9.60 -2.69
C ASP A 101 2.81 9.60 -2.90
N LYS A 102 2.35 10.16 -4.03
CA LYS A 102 0.91 10.21 -4.30
C LYS A 102 0.31 8.82 -4.45
N TYR A 103 1.09 7.86 -4.93
CA TYR A 103 0.61 6.48 -5.05
C TYR A 103 0.63 5.79 -3.70
N TYR A 104 1.59 6.10 -2.85
CA TYR A 104 1.58 5.59 -1.48
C TYR A 104 0.35 6.10 -0.75
N ILE A 105 -0.01 7.36 -0.95
CA ILE A 105 -1.21 7.94 -0.35
C ILE A 105 -2.46 7.25 -0.90
N GLU A 106 -2.48 6.96 -2.19
CA GLU A 106 -3.61 6.24 -2.78
C GLU A 106 -3.76 4.85 -2.18
N ALA A 107 -2.63 4.17 -1.91
CA ALA A 107 -2.68 2.87 -1.24
C ALA A 107 -3.31 3.00 0.15
N LEU A 108 -2.95 4.05 0.87
CA LEU A 108 -3.54 4.30 2.19
C LEU A 108 -5.05 4.56 2.07
N ARG A 109 -5.45 5.33 1.06
CA ARG A 109 -6.87 5.61 0.84
C ARG A 109 -7.64 4.31 0.60
N LEU A 110 -7.08 3.42 -0.22
CA LEU A 110 -7.72 2.13 -0.48
C LEU A 110 -7.80 1.31 0.80
N PHE A 111 -6.72 1.28 1.56
CA PHE A 111 -6.66 0.53 2.81
C PHE A 111 -7.75 0.99 3.77
N CYS A 112 -7.96 2.29 3.85
CA CYS A 112 -8.94 2.87 4.77
C CYS A 112 -10.36 2.79 4.24
N SER A 113 -10.55 2.54 2.94
CA SER A 113 -11.86 2.55 2.31
C SER A 113 -12.74 1.41 2.80
N ASN A 114 -12.13 0.42 3.44
CA ASN A 114 -12.88 -0.72 3.97
C ASN A 114 -13.55 -0.40 5.29
N SER A 115 -13.22 0.74 5.86
CA SER A 115 -13.71 1.09 7.19
C SER A 115 -15.10 1.71 7.10
N ASP A 116 -16.04 1.12 7.80
CA ASP A 116 -17.34 1.72 8.01
C ASP A 116 -17.36 2.55 9.28
N MET A 117 -16.22 2.64 9.94
CA MET A 117 -16.14 3.39 11.18
C MET A 117 -16.29 4.86 10.91
N GLU A 118 -17.20 5.46 11.63
CA GLU A 118 -17.30 6.91 11.60
C GLU A 118 -16.18 7.51 12.43
N ILE A 119 -15.67 8.62 11.95
CA ILE A 119 -14.71 9.38 12.75
C ILE A 119 -15.43 9.85 14.00
N PRO A 120 -14.87 9.58 15.20
CA PRO A 120 -15.50 10.03 16.42
C PRO A 120 -15.80 11.54 16.39
N SER A 121 -16.88 11.92 17.03
CA SER A 121 -17.34 13.31 17.01
C SER A 121 -16.27 14.29 17.44
N GLU A 122 -15.49 13.93 18.45
CA GLU A 122 -14.44 14.82 18.92
C GLU A 122 -13.37 15.05 17.86
N PHE A 123 -13.09 14.06 17.03
CA PHE A 123 -12.16 14.24 15.93
C PHE A 123 -12.73 15.16 14.87
N LYS A 124 -14.02 15.01 14.59
CA LYS A 124 -14.66 15.89 13.62
C LYS A 124 -14.61 17.32 14.07
N ILE A 125 -14.83 17.56 15.37
CA ILE A 125 -14.75 18.90 15.91
C ILE A 125 -13.34 19.46 15.75
N LYS A 126 -12.32 18.64 16.02
CA LYS A 126 -10.94 19.09 15.93
C LYS A 126 -10.54 19.46 14.50
N PHE A 127 -11.00 18.71 13.53
CA PHE A 127 -10.54 18.87 12.16
C PHE A 127 -11.56 19.47 11.24
N GLY A 128 -12.80 19.59 11.69
CA GLY A 128 -13.89 20.04 10.84
C GLY A 128 -13.68 21.42 10.27
N ASN A 129 -13.10 22.33 11.06
CA ASN A 129 -12.89 23.69 10.62
C ASN A 129 -11.96 23.78 9.42
N ARG A 130 -11.11 22.81 9.26
CA ARG A 130 -10.17 22.81 8.13
C ARG A 130 -10.79 22.41 6.83
N GLU A 131 -11.95 21.77 6.91
CA GLU A 131 -12.63 21.28 5.74
C GLU A 131 -13.57 22.30 5.13
N SER A 132 -13.80 23.33 5.85
CA SER A 132 -14.77 24.35 5.41
C SER A 132 -14.25 25.18 4.25
#